data_2d92d62782cc7f81ab8416b766652fb6
#
_entry.id   2d92d62782cc7f81ab8416b766652fb6
#
_cell.length_a   1.000
_cell.length_b   1.000
_cell.length_c   1.000
_cell.angle_alpha   90.00
_cell.angle_beta   90.00
_cell.angle_gamma   90.00
#
_symmetry.space_group_name_H-M   'P 1'
#
loop_
_entity.id
_entity.type
_entity.pdbx_description
1 polymer ?
#
loop_
_entity_poly.entity_id
_entity_poly.type
_entity_poly.pdbx_seq_one_letter_code
_entity_poly.pdbx_strand_id
1 'polypeptide(L)'
;METQQKRWNRIFEDYGTKRPVCDDWLDKYGEVFDVSRDTPIIDLGCGFGNNTLYLSEQGYQVISCDFSEAALQRLSHFIPNPITRLFDLRSRFPFGDCAAKIVVADLCLHYFSQAETIGIIAEIRRILCDGGWLFSRVNSTKDIHYGAGEGAAIESDYYEQNEGRKRFFDEPSLRAFFAEWKIKALHECEMIRYKRPKIVWELAAQK
;
A
#
# COMPACT_ATOMS: atom_id res chain seq x y z
N MET A 1 20.09 -16.45 -5.76
CA MET A 1 19.16 -15.80 -4.82
C MET A 1 17.76 -15.82 -5.41
N GLU A 2 16.75 -16.11 -4.60
CA GLU A 2 15.35 -16.02 -4.99
C GLU A 2 14.97 -14.55 -5.26
N THR A 3 14.23 -14.27 -6.34
CA THR A 3 13.75 -12.91 -6.60
C THR A 3 12.65 -12.53 -5.60
N GLN A 4 12.47 -11.23 -5.32
CA GLN A 4 11.38 -10.75 -4.44
C GLN A 4 10.01 -11.23 -4.93
N GLN A 5 9.76 -11.21 -6.24
CA GLN A 5 8.50 -11.69 -6.82
C GLN A 5 8.24 -13.17 -6.51
N LYS A 6 9.23 -14.05 -6.72
CA LYS A 6 9.09 -15.48 -6.40
C LYS A 6 8.80 -15.71 -4.93
N ARG A 7 9.48 -14.96 -4.05
CA ARG A 7 9.24 -15.04 -2.62
C ARG A 7 7.82 -14.64 -2.25
N TRP A 8 7.30 -13.52 -2.78
CA TRP A 8 5.94 -13.08 -2.49
C TRP A 8 4.90 -14.04 -3.08
N ASN A 9 5.11 -14.56 -4.31
CA ASN A 9 4.23 -15.59 -4.87
C ASN A 9 4.11 -16.78 -3.91
N ARG A 10 5.23 -17.30 -3.40
CA ARG A 10 5.22 -18.41 -2.43
C ARG A 10 4.46 -18.05 -1.16
N ILE A 11 4.67 -16.85 -0.58
CA ILE A 11 3.95 -16.41 0.62
C ILE A 11 2.43 -16.40 0.38
N PHE A 12 1.96 -15.90 -0.77
CA PHE A 12 0.55 -15.86 -1.08
C PHE A 12 -0.03 -17.24 -1.42
N GLU A 13 0.74 -18.11 -2.06
CA GLU A 13 0.38 -19.53 -2.30
C GLU A 13 0.24 -20.28 -0.98
N ASP A 14 1.22 -20.17 -0.07
CA ASP A 14 1.21 -20.82 1.24
C ASP A 14 0.05 -20.34 2.13
N TYR A 15 -0.37 -19.09 1.99
CA TYR A 15 -1.52 -18.55 2.70
C TYR A 15 -2.85 -19.15 2.22
N GLY A 16 -2.89 -19.63 0.98
CA GLY A 16 -4.01 -20.34 0.37
C GLY A 16 -5.30 -19.51 0.30
N THR A 17 -6.43 -20.15 0.60
CA THR A 17 -7.77 -19.57 0.49
C THR A 17 -8.29 -18.95 1.79
N LYS A 18 -7.42 -18.64 2.75
CA LYS A 18 -7.83 -17.94 3.97
C LYS A 18 -8.38 -16.56 3.63
N ARG A 19 -9.57 -16.24 4.19
CA ARG A 19 -10.18 -14.92 3.98
C ARG A 19 -9.26 -13.81 4.48
N PRO A 20 -9.12 -12.72 3.72
CA PRO A 20 -8.40 -11.53 4.19
C PRO A 20 -9.01 -10.96 5.48
N VAL A 21 -8.16 -10.46 6.37
CA VAL A 21 -8.62 -9.76 7.58
C VAL A 21 -8.76 -8.29 7.24
N CYS A 22 -10.00 -7.82 7.15
CA CYS A 22 -10.28 -6.40 6.97
C CYS A 22 -10.11 -5.66 8.29
N ASP A 23 -9.66 -4.43 8.22
CA ASP A 23 -9.68 -3.46 9.31
C ASP A 23 -10.38 -2.17 8.82
N ASP A 24 -10.87 -1.39 9.75
CA ASP A 24 -11.78 -0.26 9.52
C ASP A 24 -11.05 1.10 9.36
N TRP A 25 -9.74 1.07 9.10
CA TRP A 25 -8.93 2.28 9.06
C TRP A 25 -9.36 3.32 8.02
N LEU A 26 -10.09 2.90 6.99
CA LEU A 26 -10.64 3.77 5.96
C LEU A 26 -12.03 4.34 6.28
N ASP A 27 -12.73 3.82 7.31
CA ASP A 27 -14.11 4.20 7.63
C ASP A 27 -14.29 5.69 7.87
N LYS A 28 -13.33 6.30 8.57
CA LYS A 28 -13.33 7.73 8.87
C LYS A 28 -13.25 8.64 7.64
N TYR A 29 -12.97 8.07 6.47
CA TYR A 29 -12.91 8.79 5.19
C TYR A 29 -14.09 8.46 4.27
N GLY A 30 -15.16 7.83 4.77
CA GLY A 30 -16.33 7.37 3.99
C GLY A 30 -16.91 8.43 3.07
N GLU A 31 -17.03 9.68 3.54
CA GLU A 31 -17.53 10.79 2.70
C GLU A 31 -16.63 11.05 1.48
N VAL A 32 -15.29 10.92 1.62
CA VAL A 32 -14.35 11.08 0.50
C VAL A 32 -14.51 9.96 -0.51
N PHE A 33 -14.70 8.73 -0.03
CA PHE A 33 -14.96 7.58 -0.88
C PHE A 33 -16.30 7.71 -1.61
N ASP A 34 -17.35 8.14 -0.94
CA ASP A 34 -18.69 8.25 -1.50
C ASP A 34 -18.78 9.29 -2.64
N VAL A 35 -18.16 10.45 -2.48
CA VAL A 35 -18.13 11.48 -3.55
C VAL A 35 -17.19 11.12 -4.71
N SER A 36 -16.43 10.03 -4.60
CA SER A 36 -15.46 9.57 -5.59
C SER A 36 -15.90 8.30 -6.34
N ARG A 37 -17.17 7.88 -6.21
CA ARG A 37 -17.71 6.64 -6.80
C ARG A 37 -17.76 6.63 -8.34
N ASP A 38 -17.57 7.75 -8.99
CA ASP A 38 -17.55 7.89 -10.46
C ASP A 38 -16.23 7.41 -11.10
N THR A 39 -15.21 7.11 -10.29
CA THR A 39 -13.96 6.51 -10.74
C THR A 39 -13.64 5.27 -9.90
N PRO A 40 -12.92 4.27 -10.46
CA PRO A 40 -12.47 3.15 -9.66
C PRO A 40 -11.42 3.60 -8.63
N ILE A 41 -11.38 2.90 -7.49
CA ILE A 41 -10.30 3.00 -6.51
C ILE A 41 -9.15 2.12 -7.00
N ILE A 42 -7.92 2.62 -6.97
CA ILE A 42 -6.73 1.82 -7.29
C ILE A 42 -6.09 1.38 -5.96
N ASP A 43 -6.04 0.05 -5.71
CA ASP A 43 -5.39 -0.56 -4.55
C ASP A 43 -4.01 -1.08 -4.97
N LEU A 44 -2.96 -0.34 -4.64
CA LEU A 44 -1.56 -0.62 -4.99
C LEU A 44 -0.90 -1.55 -3.98
N GLY A 45 -0.26 -2.62 -4.48
CA GLY A 45 0.33 -3.65 -3.62
C GLY A 45 -0.74 -4.33 -2.77
N CYS A 46 -1.85 -4.73 -3.40
CA CYS A 46 -3.04 -5.23 -2.71
C CYS A 46 -2.81 -6.51 -1.89
N GLY A 47 -1.74 -7.26 -2.17
CA GLY A 47 -1.27 -8.42 -1.43
C GLY A 47 -2.37 -9.43 -1.12
N PHE A 48 -2.67 -9.62 0.17
CA PHE A 48 -3.73 -10.54 0.63
C PHE A 48 -5.15 -10.09 0.26
N GLY A 49 -5.33 -8.88 -0.25
CA GLY A 49 -6.63 -8.34 -0.67
C GLY A 49 -7.47 -7.75 0.47
N ASN A 50 -6.84 -7.34 1.57
CA ASN A 50 -7.54 -6.80 2.73
C ASN A 50 -8.38 -5.56 2.38
N ASN A 51 -7.75 -4.54 1.78
CA ASN A 51 -8.44 -3.31 1.38
C ASN A 51 -9.35 -3.55 0.16
N THR A 52 -8.87 -4.34 -0.82
CA THR A 52 -9.70 -4.69 -1.99
C THR A 52 -11.02 -5.31 -1.56
N LEU A 53 -10.99 -6.32 -0.67
CA LEU A 53 -12.19 -7.01 -0.19
C LEU A 53 -13.09 -6.04 0.59
N TYR A 54 -12.52 -5.31 1.55
CA TYR A 54 -13.24 -4.33 2.34
C TYR A 54 -13.98 -3.32 1.46
N LEU A 55 -13.30 -2.69 0.52
CA LEU A 55 -13.87 -1.69 -0.37
C LEU A 55 -14.91 -2.29 -1.33
N SER A 56 -14.67 -3.50 -1.83
CA SER A 56 -15.64 -4.21 -2.69
C SER A 56 -16.93 -4.55 -1.95
N GLU A 57 -16.84 -4.95 -0.68
CA GLU A 57 -18.02 -5.21 0.17
C GLU A 57 -18.82 -3.94 0.48
N GLN A 58 -18.18 -2.76 0.45
CA GLN A 58 -18.84 -1.46 0.53
C GLN A 58 -19.41 -0.99 -0.82
N GLY A 59 -19.30 -1.82 -1.86
CA GLY A 59 -19.86 -1.53 -3.19
C GLY A 59 -19.01 -0.58 -4.04
N TYR A 60 -17.74 -0.35 -3.69
CA TYR A 60 -16.83 0.42 -4.54
C TYR A 60 -16.24 -0.45 -5.65
N GLN A 61 -16.02 0.14 -6.83
CA GLN A 61 -15.24 -0.49 -7.87
C GLN A 61 -13.75 -0.36 -7.55
N VAL A 62 -13.05 -1.49 -7.47
CA VAL A 62 -11.62 -1.52 -7.12
C VAL A 62 -10.81 -2.16 -8.23
N ILE A 63 -9.69 -1.54 -8.60
CA ILE A 63 -8.64 -2.13 -9.43
C ILE A 63 -7.49 -2.52 -8.52
N SER A 64 -7.31 -3.84 -8.34
CA SER A 64 -6.29 -4.40 -7.45
C SER A 64 -4.99 -4.59 -8.21
N CYS A 65 -3.91 -4.03 -7.69
CA CYS A 65 -2.61 -4.03 -8.33
C CYS A 65 -1.58 -4.72 -7.42
N ASP A 66 -0.82 -5.63 -7.99
CA ASP A 66 0.31 -6.26 -7.32
C ASP A 66 1.33 -6.74 -8.37
N PHE A 67 2.58 -6.98 -7.97
CA PHE A 67 3.58 -7.61 -8.82
C PHE A 67 3.60 -9.14 -8.67
N SER A 68 2.86 -9.67 -7.70
CA SER A 68 2.66 -11.11 -7.47
C SER A 68 1.40 -11.58 -8.18
N GLU A 69 1.57 -12.49 -9.11
CA GLU A 69 0.45 -13.14 -9.79
C GLU A 69 -0.40 -13.96 -8.80
N ALA A 70 0.25 -14.63 -7.85
CA ALA A 70 -0.43 -15.41 -6.82
C ALA A 70 -1.31 -14.53 -5.92
N ALA A 71 -0.87 -13.30 -5.59
CA ALA A 71 -1.68 -12.34 -4.86
C ALA A 71 -2.98 -12.00 -5.62
N LEU A 72 -2.86 -11.70 -6.91
CA LEU A 72 -4.02 -11.33 -7.73
C LEU A 72 -4.97 -12.51 -7.99
N GLN A 73 -4.44 -13.72 -8.24
CA GLN A 73 -5.25 -14.92 -8.48
C GLN A 73 -6.13 -15.26 -7.28
N ARG A 74 -5.60 -15.11 -6.05
CA ARG A 74 -6.38 -15.46 -4.85
C ARG A 74 -7.57 -14.54 -4.58
N LEU A 75 -7.61 -13.33 -5.14
CA LEU A 75 -8.76 -12.42 -4.98
C LEU A 75 -10.06 -13.05 -5.49
N SER A 76 -9.99 -13.87 -6.54
CA SER A 76 -11.16 -14.56 -7.11
C SER A 76 -11.87 -15.54 -6.15
N HIS A 77 -11.20 -15.94 -5.06
CA HIS A 77 -11.84 -16.74 -4.00
C HIS A 77 -12.83 -15.95 -3.15
N PHE A 78 -12.72 -14.62 -3.14
CA PHE A 78 -13.48 -13.74 -2.23
C PHE A 78 -14.30 -12.69 -2.97
N ILE A 79 -13.87 -12.31 -4.17
CA ILE A 79 -14.46 -11.21 -4.95
C ILE A 79 -14.87 -11.78 -6.32
N PRO A 80 -16.15 -11.72 -6.66
CA PRO A 80 -16.60 -12.11 -8.02
C PRO A 80 -15.98 -11.19 -9.08
N ASN A 81 -15.30 -11.78 -10.07
CA ASN A 81 -14.69 -11.07 -11.20
C ASN A 81 -13.82 -9.85 -10.79
N PRO A 82 -12.78 -10.04 -9.96
CA PRO A 82 -11.95 -8.93 -9.52
C PRO A 82 -11.23 -8.27 -10.70
N ILE A 83 -11.18 -6.95 -10.72
CA ILE A 83 -10.41 -6.23 -11.73
C ILE A 83 -8.96 -6.13 -11.23
N THR A 84 -8.03 -6.73 -11.95
CA THR A 84 -6.63 -6.81 -11.52
C THR A 84 -5.66 -6.22 -12.53
N ARG A 85 -4.50 -5.75 -12.06
CA ARG A 85 -3.36 -5.32 -12.87
C ARG A 85 -2.07 -5.87 -12.28
N LEU A 86 -1.36 -6.67 -13.05
CA LEU A 86 -0.04 -7.22 -12.69
C LEU A 86 1.05 -6.25 -13.16
N PHE A 87 1.74 -5.59 -12.24
CA PHE A 87 2.91 -4.78 -12.53
C PHE A 87 3.75 -4.50 -11.28
N ASP A 88 5.01 -4.11 -11.49
CA ASP A 88 5.92 -3.68 -10.44
C ASP A 88 5.79 -2.17 -10.23
N LEU A 89 5.62 -1.72 -8.99
CA LEU A 89 5.50 -0.30 -8.65
C LEU A 89 6.71 0.54 -9.08
N ARG A 90 7.86 -0.08 -9.32
CA ARG A 90 9.05 0.59 -9.86
C ARG A 90 8.94 0.93 -11.35
N SER A 91 7.98 0.34 -12.06
CA SER A 91 7.73 0.64 -13.47
C SER A 91 6.74 1.80 -13.61
N ARG A 92 6.61 2.33 -14.84
CA ARG A 92 5.50 3.23 -15.14
C ARG A 92 4.18 2.50 -14.94
N PHE A 93 3.26 3.12 -14.21
CA PHE A 93 1.97 2.51 -13.93
C PHE A 93 1.11 2.40 -15.19
N PRO A 94 0.41 1.27 -15.42
CA PRO A 94 -0.39 1.01 -16.61
C PRO A 94 -1.75 1.76 -16.58
N PHE A 95 -1.69 3.02 -16.18
CA PHE A 95 -2.83 3.92 -16.08
C PHE A 95 -2.51 5.25 -16.76
N GLY A 96 -3.52 5.87 -17.37
CA GLY A 96 -3.42 7.24 -17.86
C GLY A 96 -3.34 8.26 -16.72
N ASP A 97 -3.08 9.51 -17.07
CA ASP A 97 -3.17 10.62 -16.13
C ASP A 97 -4.63 10.78 -15.67
N CYS A 98 -4.85 11.15 -14.41
CA CYS A 98 -6.20 11.30 -13.83
C CYS A 98 -7.09 10.06 -14.02
N ALA A 99 -6.54 8.87 -13.80
CA ALA A 99 -7.29 7.61 -13.93
C ALA A 99 -8.17 7.30 -12.72
N ALA A 100 -7.89 7.91 -11.56
CA ALA A 100 -8.61 7.66 -10.31
C ALA A 100 -8.68 8.93 -9.45
N LYS A 101 -9.69 9.00 -8.59
CA LYS A 101 -9.80 10.00 -7.52
C LYS A 101 -9.23 9.48 -6.20
N ILE A 102 -9.12 8.17 -6.04
CA ILE A 102 -8.61 7.53 -4.83
C ILE A 102 -7.59 6.46 -5.19
N VAL A 103 -6.44 6.52 -4.51
CA VAL A 103 -5.43 5.47 -4.48
C VAL A 103 -5.24 5.02 -3.02
N VAL A 104 -5.24 3.73 -2.80
CA VAL A 104 -4.85 3.10 -1.54
C VAL A 104 -3.50 2.41 -1.73
N ALA A 105 -2.56 2.62 -0.79
CA ALA A 105 -1.23 2.01 -0.79
C ALA A 105 -0.88 1.56 0.64
N ASP A 106 -1.46 0.43 1.06
CA ASP A 106 -1.34 -0.08 2.41
C ASP A 106 -0.17 -1.05 2.55
N LEU A 107 0.82 -0.69 3.37
CA LEU A 107 1.99 -1.50 3.69
C LEU A 107 2.79 -1.99 2.45
N CYS A 108 2.83 -1.19 1.39
CA CYS A 108 3.59 -1.52 0.18
C CYS A 108 4.75 -0.53 -0.10
N LEU A 109 4.65 0.74 0.29
CA LEU A 109 5.65 1.76 -0.03
C LEU A 109 6.97 1.63 0.76
N HIS A 110 7.00 0.81 1.79
CA HIS A 110 8.18 0.62 2.63
C HIS A 110 9.17 -0.45 2.14
N TYR A 111 8.99 -0.99 0.94
CA TYR A 111 9.94 -1.97 0.37
C TYR A 111 10.98 -1.35 -0.56
N PHE A 112 10.98 -0.04 -0.75
CA PHE A 112 11.71 0.66 -1.79
C PHE A 112 12.82 1.57 -1.24
N SER A 113 13.88 1.78 -2.03
CA SER A 113 14.90 2.79 -1.79
C SER A 113 14.28 4.20 -1.83
N GLN A 114 15.02 5.21 -1.37
CA GLN A 114 14.56 6.60 -1.41
C GLN A 114 14.20 7.04 -2.84
N ALA A 115 15.08 6.75 -3.81
CA ALA A 115 14.85 7.12 -5.19
C ALA A 115 13.63 6.41 -5.80
N GLU A 116 13.46 5.11 -5.54
CA GLU A 116 12.30 4.35 -5.99
C GLU A 116 11.01 4.87 -5.35
N THR A 117 11.02 5.15 -4.03
CA THR A 117 9.85 5.70 -3.32
C THR A 117 9.40 7.04 -3.91
N ILE A 118 10.35 7.94 -4.22
CA ILE A 118 10.05 9.23 -4.87
C ILE A 118 9.40 8.99 -6.25
N GLY A 119 9.95 8.09 -7.06
CA GLY A 119 9.39 7.74 -8.37
C GLY A 119 7.97 7.17 -8.27
N ILE A 120 7.73 6.28 -7.31
CA ILE A 120 6.41 5.69 -7.04
C ILE A 120 5.40 6.77 -6.63
N ILE A 121 5.78 7.66 -5.72
CA ILE A 121 4.91 8.78 -5.28
C ILE A 121 4.58 9.71 -6.45
N ALA A 122 5.53 9.97 -7.35
CA ALA A 122 5.29 10.76 -8.56
C ALA A 122 4.30 10.07 -9.52
N GLU A 123 4.41 8.75 -9.72
CA GLU A 123 3.45 7.98 -10.51
C GLU A 123 2.06 7.95 -9.87
N ILE A 124 1.96 7.77 -8.54
CA ILE A 124 0.68 7.89 -7.81
C ILE A 124 0.06 9.27 -8.06
N ARG A 125 0.87 10.34 -7.96
CA ARG A 125 0.40 11.70 -8.22
C ARG A 125 -0.07 11.90 -9.65
N ARG A 126 0.61 11.29 -10.63
CA ARG A 126 0.24 11.35 -12.05
C ARG A 126 -1.12 10.71 -12.32
N ILE A 127 -1.36 9.51 -11.77
CA ILE A 127 -2.61 8.77 -12.02
C ILE A 127 -3.81 9.31 -11.22
N LEU A 128 -3.58 10.09 -10.17
CA LEU A 128 -4.63 10.77 -9.44
C LEU A 128 -5.13 12.02 -10.19
N CYS A 129 -6.43 12.22 -10.22
CA CYS A 129 -7.03 13.48 -10.63
C CYS A 129 -6.67 14.61 -9.67
N ASP A 130 -6.78 15.86 -10.12
CA ASP A 130 -6.58 17.01 -9.23
C ASP A 130 -7.60 16.99 -8.09
N GLY A 131 -7.11 17.19 -6.88
CA GLY A 131 -7.89 17.03 -5.66
C GLY A 131 -8.11 15.57 -5.23
N GLY A 132 -7.56 14.61 -5.96
CA GLY A 132 -7.62 13.19 -5.60
C GLY A 132 -6.79 12.85 -4.37
N TRP A 133 -7.05 11.69 -3.76
CA TRP A 133 -6.53 11.30 -2.46
C TRP A 133 -5.67 10.05 -2.54
N LEU A 134 -4.60 10.07 -1.78
CA LEU A 134 -3.81 8.90 -1.42
C LEU A 134 -4.05 8.56 0.05
N PHE A 135 -4.45 7.32 0.32
CA PHE A 135 -4.47 6.72 1.65
C PHE A 135 -3.36 5.68 1.74
N SER A 136 -2.48 5.80 2.72
CA SER A 136 -1.33 4.91 2.86
C SER A 136 -1.00 4.62 4.31
N ARG A 137 -0.54 3.38 4.58
CA ARG A 137 0.14 3.04 5.82
C ARG A 137 1.53 2.53 5.49
N VAL A 138 2.51 2.95 6.31
CA VAL A 138 3.92 2.54 6.19
C VAL A 138 4.50 2.24 7.56
N ASN A 139 5.56 1.42 7.62
CA ASN A 139 6.20 1.05 8.88
C ASN A 139 6.81 2.27 9.58
N SER A 140 6.58 2.40 10.89
CA SER A 140 7.22 3.41 11.72
C SER A 140 8.65 2.99 12.13
N THR A 141 9.53 3.96 12.35
CA THR A 141 10.83 3.75 13.03
C THR A 141 10.69 3.17 14.43
N LYS A 142 9.48 3.18 15.01
CA LYS A 142 9.18 2.54 16.31
C LYS A 142 8.66 1.10 16.17
N ASP A 143 8.54 0.56 14.97
CA ASP A 143 8.05 -0.81 14.71
C ASP A 143 9.12 -1.88 15.00
N ILE A 144 9.65 -1.88 16.22
CA ILE A 144 10.75 -2.75 16.67
C ILE A 144 10.44 -4.24 16.54
N HIS A 145 9.18 -4.65 16.69
CA HIS A 145 8.77 -6.05 16.58
C HIS A 145 8.80 -6.56 15.14
N TYR A 146 8.88 -5.66 14.16
CA TYR A 146 8.91 -5.99 12.73
C TYR A 146 10.16 -5.44 12.03
N GLY A 147 11.23 -5.20 12.83
CA GLY A 147 12.59 -5.02 12.36
C GLY A 147 13.05 -3.57 12.20
N ALA A 148 12.39 -2.59 12.83
CA ALA A 148 12.91 -1.23 12.86
C ALA A 148 14.29 -1.17 13.53
N GLY A 149 15.28 -0.60 12.81
CA GLY A 149 16.66 -0.52 13.27
C GLY A 149 17.47 -1.82 13.16
N GLU A 150 16.90 -2.89 12.60
CA GLU A 150 17.58 -4.19 12.45
C GLU A 150 18.08 -4.41 11.02
N GLY A 151 19.21 -5.13 10.89
CA GLY A 151 19.80 -5.50 9.60
C GLY A 151 20.94 -4.58 9.16
N ALA A 152 21.43 -4.79 7.92
CA ALA A 152 22.47 -3.94 7.34
C ALA A 152 21.84 -2.66 6.76
N ALA A 153 22.29 -1.49 7.25
CA ALA A 153 21.81 -0.21 6.74
C ALA A 153 22.25 0.01 5.29
N ILE A 154 21.31 0.30 4.39
CA ILE A 154 21.55 0.66 2.99
C ILE A 154 21.45 2.16 2.81
N GLU A 155 20.43 2.77 3.41
CA GLU A 155 20.17 4.21 3.49
C GLU A 155 19.68 4.54 4.91
N SER A 156 19.43 5.80 5.23
CA SER A 156 18.76 6.15 6.49
C SER A 156 17.43 5.42 6.60
N ASP A 157 17.26 4.69 7.70
CA ASP A 157 16.07 3.90 8.02
C ASP A 157 15.60 2.91 6.94
N TYR A 158 16.54 2.47 6.07
CA TYR A 158 16.34 1.44 5.05
C TYR A 158 17.38 0.33 5.20
N TYR A 159 16.91 -0.87 5.50
CA TYR A 159 17.76 -1.97 5.93
C TYR A 159 17.58 -3.20 5.05
N GLU A 160 18.68 -3.92 4.79
CA GLU A 160 18.66 -5.30 4.30
C GLU A 160 18.47 -6.23 5.48
N GLN A 161 17.39 -6.99 5.47
CA GLN A 161 17.04 -7.97 6.49
C GLN A 161 16.93 -9.36 5.86
N ASN A 162 16.83 -10.43 6.69
CA ASN A 162 16.65 -11.79 6.17
C ASN A 162 15.44 -11.95 5.25
N GLU A 163 14.41 -11.14 5.50
CA GLU A 163 13.16 -11.13 4.75
C GLU A 163 13.14 -10.14 3.58
N GLY A 164 14.26 -9.58 3.19
CA GLY A 164 14.37 -8.55 2.15
C GLY A 164 14.53 -7.15 2.72
N ARG A 165 14.38 -6.15 1.88
CA ARG A 165 14.63 -4.76 2.25
C ARG A 165 13.39 -4.11 2.81
N LYS A 166 13.55 -3.34 3.90
CA LYS A 166 12.46 -2.57 4.51
C LYS A 166 12.93 -1.18 4.91
N ARG A 167 12.09 -0.21 4.61
CA ARG A 167 12.21 1.17 5.07
C ARG A 167 11.26 1.39 6.24
N PHE A 168 11.72 2.18 7.18
CA PHE A 168 10.92 2.68 8.30
C PHE A 168 10.86 4.19 8.21
N PHE A 169 9.76 4.76 8.62
CA PHE A 169 9.53 6.20 8.47
C PHE A 169 9.34 6.84 9.83
N ASP A 170 9.82 8.06 9.94
CA ASP A 170 9.43 9.02 10.96
C ASP A 170 8.60 10.15 10.33
N GLU A 171 8.03 11.02 11.13
CA GLU A 171 7.21 12.13 10.65
C GLU A 171 7.99 13.07 9.72
N PRO A 172 9.25 13.51 10.06
CA PRO A 172 10.02 14.37 9.16
C PRO A 172 10.27 13.77 7.79
N SER A 173 10.63 12.50 7.71
CA SER A 173 10.87 11.80 6.43
C SER A 173 9.60 11.69 5.59
N LEU A 174 8.46 11.36 6.21
CA LEU A 174 7.18 11.34 5.50
C LEU A 174 6.81 12.71 4.97
N ARG A 175 6.94 13.77 5.75
CA ARG A 175 6.69 15.13 5.28
C ARG A 175 7.61 15.54 4.12
N ALA A 176 8.86 15.05 4.10
CA ALA A 176 9.78 15.28 3.00
C ALA A 176 9.36 14.52 1.73
N PHE A 177 8.99 13.24 1.83
CA PHE A 177 8.50 12.46 0.68
C PHE A 177 7.22 13.03 0.07
N PHE A 178 6.34 13.62 0.90
CA PHE A 178 5.05 14.18 0.50
C PHE A 178 5.02 15.71 0.51
N ALA A 179 6.18 16.38 0.30
CA ALA A 179 6.29 17.85 0.36
C ALA A 179 5.37 18.58 -0.66
N GLU A 180 5.09 17.97 -1.80
CA GLU A 180 4.20 18.52 -2.84
C GLU A 180 2.71 18.18 -2.64
N TRP A 181 2.37 17.50 -1.55
CA TRP A 181 1.03 17.06 -1.25
C TRP A 181 0.39 17.87 -0.12
N LYS A 182 -0.93 17.99 -0.14
CA LYS A 182 -1.68 18.53 1.00
C LYS A 182 -1.93 17.39 1.99
N ILE A 183 -1.04 17.22 2.98
CA ILE A 183 -1.23 16.22 4.04
C ILE A 183 -2.44 16.62 4.87
N LYS A 184 -3.49 15.81 4.87
CA LYS A 184 -4.74 16.01 5.58
C LYS A 184 -4.77 15.29 6.93
N ALA A 185 -4.16 14.12 6.99
CA ALA A 185 -3.93 13.39 8.23
C ALA A 185 -2.57 12.69 8.16
N LEU A 186 -1.86 12.70 9.26
CA LEU A 186 -0.61 11.97 9.46
C LEU A 186 -0.51 11.65 10.94
N HIS A 187 -0.65 10.40 11.31
CA HIS A 187 -0.53 9.97 12.70
C HIS A 187 0.07 8.58 12.80
N GLU A 188 0.80 8.36 13.87
CA GLU A 188 1.36 7.06 14.20
C GLU A 188 0.34 6.27 15.02
N CYS A 189 0.14 5.00 14.66
CA CYS A 189 -0.82 4.15 15.33
C CYS A 189 -0.36 2.69 15.38
N GLU A 190 -1.00 1.90 16.24
CA GLU A 190 -0.81 0.46 16.30
C GLU A 190 -1.85 -0.26 15.45
N MET A 191 -1.38 -1.20 14.61
CA MET A 191 -2.26 -2.10 13.85
C MET A 191 -2.57 -3.35 14.67
N ILE A 192 -3.86 -3.58 14.92
CA ILE A 192 -4.35 -4.68 15.76
C ILE A 192 -4.41 -6.04 15.06
N ARG A 193 -4.34 -6.09 13.73
CA ARG A 193 -4.42 -7.36 12.96
C ARG A 193 -3.17 -8.25 13.04
N TYR A 194 -2.11 -7.77 13.66
CA TYR A 194 -0.85 -8.50 13.83
C TYR A 194 -0.74 -9.14 15.20
N LYS A 195 0.03 -10.26 15.32
CA LYS A 195 0.21 -10.99 16.58
C LYS A 195 0.99 -10.20 17.64
N ARG A 196 1.85 -9.29 17.23
CA ARG A 196 2.59 -8.35 18.08
C ARG A 196 2.20 -6.95 17.69
N PRO A 197 2.34 -5.96 18.58
CA PRO A 197 2.13 -4.57 18.23
C PRO A 197 2.93 -4.20 16.98
N LYS A 198 2.23 -3.79 15.92
CA LYS A 198 2.83 -3.28 14.71
C LYS A 198 2.57 -1.79 14.62
N ILE A 199 3.66 -1.00 14.69
CA ILE A 199 3.55 0.45 14.68
C ILE A 199 3.71 0.96 13.25
N VAL A 200 2.73 1.73 12.80
CA VAL A 200 2.69 2.30 11.45
C VAL A 200 2.37 3.78 11.47
N TRP A 201 2.77 4.46 10.43
CA TRP A 201 2.22 5.77 10.07
C TRP A 201 1.04 5.56 9.16
N GLU A 202 -0.06 6.23 9.49
CA GLU A 202 -1.23 6.37 8.62
C GLU A 202 -1.23 7.77 8.03
N LEU A 203 -1.29 7.82 6.70
CA LEU A 203 -1.26 9.04 5.89
C LEU A 203 -2.53 9.14 5.06
N ALA A 204 -3.17 10.30 5.09
CA ALA A 204 -4.13 10.74 4.10
C ALA A 204 -3.60 12.04 3.46
N ALA A 205 -3.31 11.99 2.18
CA ALA A 205 -2.75 13.12 1.43
C ALA A 205 -3.55 13.40 0.16
N GLN A 206 -3.72 14.69 -0.15
CA GLN A 206 -4.45 15.16 -1.33
C GLN A 206 -3.48 15.76 -2.35
N LYS A 207 -3.64 15.39 -3.62
CA LYS A 207 -2.90 15.97 -4.76
C LYS A 207 -3.19 17.44 -4.94
#